data_9c2482164477fbd18eea928429bb9940
#
_entry.id   9c2482164477fbd18eea928429bb9940
#
_cell.length_a   1.000
_cell.length_b   1.000
_cell.length_c   1.000
_cell.angle_alpha   90.00
_cell.angle_beta   90.00
_cell.angle_gamma   90.00
#
_symmetry.space_group_name_H-M   'P 1'
#
loop_
_entity.id
_entity.type
_entity.pdbx_description
1 polymer ?
#
loop_
_entity_poly.entity_id
_entity_poly.type
_entity_poly.pdbx_seq_one_letter_code
_entity_poly.pdbx_strand_id
1 'polypeptide(L)'
;MRERGKHAQEGMTLIEVLVALVILTVGLLGAAAIQLNALKYTDSSRMTSQASFIAYDMMDRIRANSGADYTVTPPTSGNLNVARDQDLYDFTTNIVNFGGATATGTVTLNQRVYTITITWDDSRAANIANSRRSFVLTSRATVDPVATP
;
A
#
# COMPACT_ATOMS: atom_id res chain seq x y z
N MET A 1 -4.58 -68.97 -29.81
CA MET A 1 -4.21 -68.82 -28.36
C MET A 1 -3.33 -67.64 -28.25
N ARG A 2 -3.81 -66.55 -27.60
CA ARG A 2 -3.04 -65.31 -27.35
C ARG A 2 -2.49 -65.42 -25.95
N GLU A 3 -1.17 -65.53 -25.81
CA GLU A 3 -0.52 -65.41 -24.50
C GLU A 3 -0.59 -64.00 -24.03
N ARG A 4 -1.27 -63.78 -22.90
CA ARG A 4 -1.24 -62.52 -22.12
C ARG A 4 0.10 -62.48 -21.38
N GLY A 5 1.03 -61.65 -21.86
CA GLY A 5 2.25 -61.32 -21.12
C GLY A 5 1.88 -60.78 -19.75
N LYS A 6 2.31 -61.46 -18.68
CA LYS A 6 2.26 -60.98 -17.31
C LYS A 6 3.25 -59.82 -17.19
N HIS A 7 2.75 -58.60 -17.09
CA HIS A 7 3.58 -57.48 -16.67
C HIS A 7 4.03 -57.73 -15.23
N ALA A 8 5.30 -58.01 -15.03
CA ALA A 8 5.89 -58.09 -13.70
C ALA A 8 5.79 -56.70 -13.08
N GLN A 9 5.11 -56.59 -11.93
CA GLN A 9 5.03 -55.38 -11.14
C GLN A 9 6.35 -55.24 -10.39
N GLU A 10 7.24 -54.35 -10.84
CA GLU A 10 8.48 -54.06 -10.15
C GLU A 10 8.15 -53.20 -8.92
N GLY A 11 8.56 -53.65 -7.75
CA GLY A 11 8.37 -52.94 -6.48
C GLY A 11 9.27 -51.70 -6.43
N MET A 12 8.72 -50.58 -6.02
CA MET A 12 9.44 -49.33 -5.82
C MET A 12 10.51 -49.51 -4.73
N THR A 13 11.73 -49.09 -4.98
CA THR A 13 12.83 -49.22 -3.99
C THR A 13 12.69 -48.16 -2.88
N LEU A 14 13.14 -48.48 -1.69
CA LEU A 14 13.09 -47.55 -0.53
C LEU A 14 13.88 -46.26 -0.83
N ILE A 15 14.98 -46.35 -1.57
CA ILE A 15 15.77 -45.20 -2.00
C ILE A 15 15.00 -44.26 -2.94
N GLU A 16 14.20 -44.84 -3.85
CA GLU A 16 13.39 -44.07 -4.78
C GLU A 16 12.31 -43.23 -4.06
N VAL A 17 11.67 -43.81 -3.04
CA VAL A 17 10.72 -43.12 -2.19
C VAL A 17 11.41 -42.00 -1.40
N LEU A 18 12.60 -42.23 -0.85
CA LEU A 18 13.37 -41.22 -0.15
C LEU A 18 13.75 -40.06 -1.07
N VAL A 19 14.24 -40.32 -2.26
CA VAL A 19 14.59 -39.32 -3.26
C VAL A 19 13.35 -38.52 -3.69
N ALA A 20 12.23 -39.19 -3.96
CA ALA A 20 10.98 -38.53 -4.31
C ALA A 20 10.49 -37.58 -3.19
N LEU A 21 10.58 -37.99 -1.91
CA LEU A 21 10.23 -37.15 -0.76
C LEU A 21 11.14 -35.94 -0.62
N VAL A 22 12.43 -36.07 -0.86
CA VAL A 22 13.39 -34.95 -0.84
C VAL A 22 13.04 -33.94 -1.94
N ILE A 23 12.81 -34.40 -3.17
CA ILE A 23 12.45 -33.53 -4.28
C ILE A 23 11.11 -32.80 -3.99
N LEU A 24 10.12 -33.53 -3.46
CA LEU A 24 8.82 -32.97 -3.10
C LEU A 24 8.97 -31.89 -2.01
N THR A 25 9.75 -32.12 -0.96
CA THR A 25 9.95 -31.16 0.12
C THR A 25 10.65 -29.89 -0.36
N VAL A 26 11.68 -30.02 -1.21
CA VAL A 26 12.38 -28.87 -1.82
C VAL A 26 11.41 -28.08 -2.72
N GLY A 27 10.60 -28.77 -3.51
CA GLY A 27 9.58 -28.14 -4.34
C GLY A 27 8.54 -27.35 -3.54
N LEU A 28 8.04 -27.91 -2.43
CA LEU A 28 7.09 -27.25 -1.53
C LEU A 28 7.70 -26.04 -0.84
N LEU A 29 8.97 -26.10 -0.41
CA LEU A 29 9.67 -24.95 0.18
C LEU A 29 9.82 -23.81 -0.85
N GLY A 30 10.15 -24.13 -2.09
CA GLY A 30 10.21 -23.14 -3.17
C GLY A 30 8.84 -22.46 -3.43
N ALA A 31 7.78 -23.24 -3.49
CA ALA A 31 6.43 -22.73 -3.65
C ALA A 31 6.00 -21.81 -2.46
N ALA A 32 6.33 -22.21 -1.23
CA ALA A 32 6.06 -21.42 -0.05
C ALA A 32 6.79 -20.06 -0.07
N ALA A 33 8.04 -20.03 -0.50
CA ALA A 33 8.83 -18.79 -0.62
C ALA A 33 8.20 -17.81 -1.63
N ILE A 34 7.71 -18.32 -2.78
CA ILE A 34 7.02 -17.49 -3.78
C ILE A 34 5.71 -16.94 -3.21
N GLN A 35 4.93 -17.75 -2.48
CA GLN A 35 3.68 -17.31 -1.86
C GLN A 35 3.91 -16.20 -0.83
N LEU A 36 4.95 -16.30 0.01
CA LEU A 36 5.31 -15.24 0.97
C LEU A 36 5.64 -13.93 0.28
N ASN A 37 6.38 -13.97 -0.82
CA ASN A 37 6.68 -12.76 -1.60
C ASN A 37 5.42 -12.17 -2.24
N ALA A 38 4.54 -12.99 -2.79
CA ALA A 38 3.27 -12.53 -3.36
C ALA A 38 2.40 -11.83 -2.31
N LEU A 39 2.31 -12.36 -1.09
CA LEU A 39 1.57 -11.73 0.02
C LEU A 39 2.15 -10.36 0.40
N LYS A 40 3.48 -10.23 0.46
CA LYS A 40 4.15 -8.94 0.73
C LYS A 40 3.83 -7.89 -0.33
N TYR A 41 3.89 -8.24 -1.61
CA TYR A 41 3.55 -7.32 -2.70
C TYR A 41 2.07 -6.94 -2.70
N THR A 42 1.19 -7.88 -2.35
CA THR A 42 -0.24 -7.60 -2.21
C THR A 42 -0.51 -6.63 -1.08
N ASP A 43 0.14 -6.80 0.09
CA ASP A 43 0.02 -5.89 1.22
C ASP A 43 0.52 -4.47 0.85
N SER A 44 1.68 -4.35 0.22
CA SER A 44 2.21 -3.07 -0.24
C SER A 44 1.30 -2.37 -1.26
N SER A 45 0.69 -3.12 -2.19
CA SER A 45 -0.28 -2.57 -3.15
C SER A 45 -1.55 -2.08 -2.46
N ARG A 46 -2.04 -2.83 -1.47
CA ARG A 46 -3.18 -2.42 -0.63
C ARG A 46 -2.87 -1.13 0.13
N MET A 47 -1.69 -1.03 0.74
CA MET A 47 -1.24 0.18 1.42
C MET A 47 -1.22 1.38 0.47
N THR A 48 -0.70 1.21 -0.75
CA THR A 48 -0.69 2.28 -1.76
C THR A 48 -2.11 2.73 -2.12
N SER A 49 -3.05 1.80 -2.27
CA SER A 49 -4.45 2.14 -2.55
C SER A 49 -5.10 2.89 -1.39
N GLN A 50 -4.87 2.49 -0.15
CA GLN A 50 -5.39 3.18 1.03
C GLN A 50 -4.80 4.61 1.15
N ALA A 51 -3.49 4.78 0.92
CA ALA A 51 -2.86 6.10 0.89
C ALA A 51 -3.49 7.00 -0.19
N SER A 52 -3.80 6.44 -1.37
CA SER A 52 -4.46 7.20 -2.42
C SER A 52 -5.85 7.70 -1.99
N PHE A 53 -6.66 6.85 -1.34
CA PHE A 53 -7.98 7.27 -0.85
C PHE A 53 -7.88 8.40 0.18
N ILE A 54 -6.94 8.33 1.13
CA ILE A 54 -6.72 9.38 2.12
C ILE A 54 -6.29 10.69 1.43
N ALA A 55 -5.43 10.62 0.42
CA ALA A 55 -4.98 11.79 -0.31
C ALA A 55 -6.11 12.43 -1.14
N TYR A 56 -6.94 11.62 -1.80
CA TYR A 56 -8.10 12.12 -2.54
C TYR A 56 -9.16 12.72 -1.62
N ASP A 57 -9.47 12.08 -0.49
CA ASP A 57 -10.39 12.63 0.53
C ASP A 57 -9.91 14.01 1.00
N MET A 58 -8.62 14.13 1.34
CA MET A 58 -8.03 15.41 1.72
C MET A 58 -8.12 16.45 0.61
N MET A 59 -7.88 16.06 -0.65
CA MET A 59 -8.00 16.97 -1.80
C MET A 59 -9.44 17.46 -2.00
N ASP A 60 -10.43 16.62 -1.79
CA ASP A 60 -11.83 16.97 -1.91
C ASP A 60 -12.28 17.91 -0.78
N ARG A 61 -11.78 17.72 0.45
CA ARG A 61 -11.97 18.68 1.57
C ARG A 61 -11.35 20.05 1.27
N ILE A 62 -10.13 20.07 0.72
CA ILE A 62 -9.49 21.31 0.25
C ILE A 62 -10.35 22.01 -0.82
N ARG A 63 -10.92 21.27 -1.76
CA ARG A 63 -11.81 21.83 -2.79
C ARG A 63 -13.10 22.35 -2.21
N ALA A 64 -13.69 21.64 -1.25
CA ALA A 64 -14.92 22.07 -0.57
C ALA A 64 -14.73 23.36 0.23
N ASN A 65 -13.53 23.63 0.72
CA ASN A 65 -13.19 24.81 1.52
C ASN A 65 -11.95 25.53 0.96
N SER A 66 -11.95 25.81 -0.34
CA SER A 66 -10.80 26.32 -1.10
C SER A 66 -10.29 27.71 -0.69
N GLY A 67 -11.04 28.42 0.15
CA GLY A 67 -10.63 29.73 0.73
C GLY A 67 -9.76 29.60 1.98
N ALA A 68 -9.61 28.40 2.55
CA ALA A 68 -8.82 28.15 3.75
C ALA A 68 -7.40 27.70 3.42
N ASP A 69 -6.45 28.04 4.28
CA ASP A 69 -5.05 27.61 4.15
C ASP A 69 -4.84 26.24 4.82
N TYR A 70 -4.68 25.21 4.03
CA TYR A 70 -4.41 23.84 4.47
C TYR A 70 -2.91 23.51 4.58
N THR A 71 -2.02 24.48 4.38
CA THR A 71 -0.56 24.27 4.49
C THR A 71 -0.05 24.47 5.92
N VAL A 72 -0.93 24.83 6.84
CA VAL A 72 -0.60 25.03 8.25
C VAL A 72 -0.33 23.70 8.96
N THR A 73 0.36 23.78 10.10
CA THR A 73 0.59 22.59 10.95
C THR A 73 -0.75 22.02 11.43
N PRO A 74 -0.99 20.71 11.24
CA PRO A 74 -2.21 20.07 11.73
C PRO A 74 -2.37 20.25 13.25
N PRO A 75 -3.58 20.53 13.73
CA PRO A 75 -3.85 20.66 15.16
C PRO A 75 -3.77 19.30 15.86
N THR A 76 -3.47 19.30 17.15
CA THR A 76 -3.39 18.10 17.99
C THR A 76 -4.76 17.55 18.42
N SER A 77 -5.83 18.33 18.22
CA SER A 77 -7.23 17.94 18.52
C SER A 77 -8.15 18.45 17.43
N GLY A 78 -9.24 17.71 17.17
CA GLY A 78 -10.27 18.14 16.23
C GLY A 78 -11.04 19.36 16.72
N ASN A 79 -11.55 20.16 15.78
CA ASN A 79 -12.38 21.33 16.05
C ASN A 79 -13.54 21.40 15.04
N LEU A 80 -14.71 20.94 15.44
CA LEU A 80 -15.90 20.92 14.60
C LEU A 80 -16.42 22.32 14.21
N ASN A 81 -15.99 23.37 14.90
CA ASN A 81 -16.38 24.75 14.57
C ASN A 81 -15.49 25.37 13.49
N VAL A 82 -14.35 24.75 13.16
CA VAL A 82 -13.40 25.21 12.15
C VAL A 82 -13.12 24.04 11.19
N ALA A 83 -13.81 24.02 10.06
CA ALA A 83 -13.75 22.90 9.10
C ALA A 83 -12.30 22.52 8.72
N ARG A 84 -11.44 23.49 8.41
CA ARG A 84 -10.03 23.27 8.10
C ARG A 84 -9.30 22.50 9.20
N ASP A 85 -9.49 22.91 10.46
CA ASP A 85 -8.76 22.32 11.59
C ASP A 85 -9.24 20.88 11.84
N GLN A 86 -10.56 20.64 11.67
CA GLN A 86 -11.12 19.30 11.73
C GLN A 86 -10.58 18.42 10.60
N ASP A 87 -10.55 18.92 9.37
CA ASP A 87 -10.05 18.21 8.19
C ASP A 87 -8.58 17.80 8.34
N LEU A 88 -7.73 18.71 8.82
CA LEU A 88 -6.31 18.44 9.05
C LEU A 88 -6.09 17.45 10.20
N TYR A 89 -6.90 17.51 11.26
CA TYR A 89 -6.87 16.55 12.35
C TYR A 89 -7.27 15.15 11.86
N ASP A 90 -8.38 15.04 11.12
CA ASP A 90 -8.86 13.79 10.55
C ASP A 90 -7.83 13.18 9.57
N PHE A 91 -7.23 14.01 8.72
CA PHE A 91 -6.18 13.61 7.79
C PHE A 91 -5.00 12.98 8.53
N THR A 92 -4.50 13.64 9.57
CA THR A 92 -3.37 13.15 10.37
C THR A 92 -3.74 11.85 11.11
N THR A 93 -4.94 11.80 11.69
CA THR A 93 -5.46 10.63 12.40
C THR A 93 -5.61 9.44 11.45
N ASN A 94 -6.17 9.65 10.26
CA ASN A 94 -6.32 8.62 9.24
C ASN A 94 -4.96 8.07 8.77
N ILE A 95 -3.95 8.92 8.63
CA ILE A 95 -2.58 8.52 8.28
C ILE A 95 -1.95 7.65 9.37
N VAL A 96 -2.08 8.05 10.63
CA VAL A 96 -1.54 7.27 11.76
C VAL A 96 -2.27 5.91 11.89
N ASN A 97 -3.59 5.89 11.73
CA ASN A 97 -4.37 4.65 11.75
C ASN A 97 -4.02 3.71 10.58
N PHE A 98 -3.68 4.29 9.43
CA PHE A 98 -3.30 3.57 8.22
C PHE A 98 -1.88 3.00 8.28
N GLY A 99 -0.89 3.85 8.58
CA GLY A 99 0.54 3.55 8.42
C GLY A 99 1.32 3.46 9.73
N GLY A 100 0.63 3.58 10.88
CA GLY A 100 1.23 3.55 12.21
C GLY A 100 1.85 4.89 12.63
N ALA A 101 2.41 4.94 13.83
CA ALA A 101 2.91 6.17 14.46
C ALA A 101 4.06 6.86 13.70
N THR A 102 4.74 6.15 12.80
CA THR A 102 5.81 6.70 11.96
C THR A 102 5.32 7.22 10.61
N ALA A 103 4.06 6.99 10.27
CA ALA A 103 3.48 7.50 9.04
C ALA A 103 3.27 9.01 9.14
N THR A 104 3.48 9.71 8.03
CA THR A 104 3.40 11.18 7.97
C THR A 104 2.63 11.62 6.74
N GLY A 105 1.90 12.72 6.85
CA GLY A 105 1.26 13.40 5.75
C GLY A 105 1.65 14.88 5.71
N THR A 106 1.81 15.40 4.50
CA THR A 106 2.08 16.83 4.29
C THR A 106 1.20 17.36 3.17
N VAL A 107 0.76 18.61 3.35
CA VAL A 107 0.04 19.37 2.33
C VAL A 107 0.86 20.61 2.01
N THR A 108 1.22 20.79 0.76
CA THR A 108 1.96 21.98 0.30
C THR A 108 1.22 22.66 -0.85
N LEU A 109 1.39 23.96 -0.98
CA LEU A 109 0.79 24.77 -2.05
C LEU A 109 1.89 25.52 -2.78
N ASN A 110 1.94 25.33 -4.10
CA ASN A 110 2.80 26.12 -4.98
C ASN A 110 2.01 26.53 -6.22
N GLN A 111 1.94 27.83 -6.49
CA GLN A 111 1.26 28.39 -7.68
C GLN A 111 -0.15 27.83 -7.90
N ARG A 112 -0.98 27.74 -6.83
CA ARG A 112 -2.34 27.17 -6.83
C ARG A 112 -2.42 25.66 -7.01
N VAL A 113 -1.27 24.98 -7.03
CA VAL A 113 -1.19 23.52 -7.11
C VAL A 113 -0.91 22.95 -5.73
N TYR A 114 -1.85 22.20 -5.20
CA TYR A 114 -1.67 21.45 -3.96
C TYR A 114 -0.91 20.16 -4.25
N THR A 115 0.06 19.86 -3.39
CA THR A 115 0.74 18.56 -3.36
C THR A 115 0.52 17.94 -1.99
N ILE A 116 -0.15 16.80 -1.97
CA ILE A 116 -0.40 15.99 -0.78
C ILE A 116 0.54 14.80 -0.85
N THR A 117 1.39 14.64 0.16
CA THR A 117 2.33 13.52 0.27
C THR A 117 2.03 12.71 1.52
N ILE A 118 1.83 11.41 1.38
CA ILE A 118 1.65 10.47 2.48
C ILE A 118 2.80 9.48 2.45
N THR A 119 3.50 9.32 3.57
CA THR A 119 4.67 8.45 3.69
C THR A 119 4.48 7.46 4.83
N TRP A 120 4.76 6.18 4.59
CA TRP A 120 4.64 5.10 5.59
C TRP A 120 5.83 4.15 5.56
N ASP A 121 5.92 3.28 6.55
CA ASP A 121 6.92 2.20 6.61
C ASP A 121 6.47 1.02 5.74
N ASP A 122 7.29 0.65 4.76
CA ASP A 122 7.09 -0.48 3.84
C ASP A 122 8.22 -1.53 3.97
N SER A 123 8.93 -1.55 5.10
CA SER A 123 10.11 -2.40 5.33
C SER A 123 9.80 -3.90 5.18
N ARG A 124 8.58 -4.33 5.47
CA ARG A 124 8.15 -5.72 5.27
C ARG A 124 8.12 -6.14 3.81
N ALA A 125 7.60 -5.29 2.92
CA ALA A 125 7.54 -5.59 1.50
C ALA A 125 8.91 -5.45 0.83
N ALA A 126 9.66 -4.43 1.19
CA ALA A 126 10.98 -4.15 0.65
C ALA A 126 12.08 -5.13 1.15
N ASN A 127 11.84 -5.87 2.24
CA ASN A 127 12.87 -6.65 2.97
C ASN A 127 14.10 -5.81 3.38
N ILE A 128 13.93 -4.52 3.58
CA ILE A 128 14.98 -3.55 3.96
C ILE A 128 14.47 -2.79 5.18
N ALA A 129 15.25 -2.80 6.26
CA ALA A 129 14.91 -2.06 7.46
C ALA A 129 14.75 -0.57 7.17
N ASN A 130 13.74 0.06 7.77
CA ASN A 130 13.42 1.48 7.60
C ASN A 130 13.11 1.91 6.15
N SER A 131 12.74 0.96 5.27
CA SER A 131 12.27 1.30 3.93
C SER A 131 10.97 2.06 4.03
N ARG A 132 10.94 3.27 3.48
CA ARG A 132 9.74 4.12 3.44
C ARG A 132 9.19 4.20 2.02
N ARG A 133 7.88 4.21 1.93
CA ARG A 133 7.17 4.44 0.68
C ARG A 133 6.31 5.68 0.81
N SER A 134 6.14 6.39 -0.30
CA SER A 134 5.27 7.57 -0.35
C SER A 134 4.30 7.49 -1.52
N PHE A 135 3.11 8.05 -1.29
CA PHE A 135 2.13 8.38 -2.32
C PHE A 135 2.06 9.90 -2.44
N VAL A 136 2.08 10.41 -3.66
CA VAL A 136 2.04 11.85 -3.94
C VAL A 136 0.88 12.14 -4.88
N LEU A 137 -0.03 13.01 -4.45
CA LEU A 137 -1.13 13.54 -5.24
C LEU A 137 -0.89 15.02 -5.49
N THR A 138 -0.89 15.43 -6.76
CA THR A 138 -0.75 16.83 -7.16
C THR A 138 -1.99 17.26 -7.94
N SER A 139 -2.67 18.31 -7.49
CA SER A 139 -3.89 18.80 -8.12
C SER A 139 -4.18 20.26 -7.75
N ARG A 140 -5.09 20.89 -8.49
CA ARG A 140 -5.62 22.22 -8.19
C ARG A 140 -6.92 22.13 -7.42
N ALA A 141 -7.13 23.03 -6.46
CA ALA A 141 -8.39 23.12 -5.70
C ALA A 141 -9.50 23.81 -6.50
N THR A 142 -9.12 24.80 -7.32
CA THR A 142 -10.06 25.60 -8.12
C THR A 142 -9.61 25.67 -9.58
N VAL A 143 -10.56 25.92 -10.49
CA VAL A 143 -10.24 26.27 -11.88
C VAL A 143 -9.56 27.62 -11.95
N ASP A 144 -8.67 27.82 -12.93
CA ASP A 144 -8.11 29.13 -13.19
C ASP A 144 -9.25 30.11 -13.54
N PRO A 145 -9.22 31.37 -13.05
CA PRO A 145 -10.14 32.36 -13.54
C PRO A 145 -9.99 32.48 -15.05
N VAL A 146 -11.12 32.39 -15.76
CA VAL A 146 -11.13 32.64 -17.19
C VAL A 146 -10.55 34.03 -17.39
N ALA A 147 -9.48 34.14 -18.17
CA ALA A 147 -8.97 35.46 -18.58
C ALA A 147 -10.14 36.19 -19.31
N THR A 148 -10.71 37.20 -18.66
CA THR A 148 -11.64 38.12 -19.34
C THR A 148 -10.88 38.86 -20.38
N PRO A 149 -11.32 38.86 -21.65
CA PRO A 149 -10.66 39.53 -22.74
C PRO A 149 -10.58 41.08 -22.53
#